data_419e234fa2b7b8d3f1c7de814951ee44
#
_entry.id   419e234fa2b7b8d3f1c7de814951ee44
#
_cell.length_a   1.000
_cell.length_b   1.000
_cell.length_c   1.000
_cell.angle_alpha   90.00
_cell.angle_beta   90.00
_cell.angle_gamma   90.00
#
_symmetry.space_group_name_H-M   'P 1'
#
loop_
_entity.id
_entity.type
_entity.pdbx_description
1 polymer ?
#
loop_
_entity_poly.entity_id
_entity_poly.type
_entity_poly.pdbx_seq_one_letter_code
_entity_poly.pdbx_strand_id
1 'polypeptide(L)'
;MKERLFTRSYIFILAANFLLFFGFWLLIPVLPFYLKETYNCPEAMLGVILCCYTVSGLCIRPFSGYLMDKFPRKPIYIFCYFICASIFLGYMTAGVLTWFIILRALHGIAFSSVTVGGNTLCVDITPSSRRGEALGYYGLTNNTAMALGPMTGLFMHDNVSYEGIFITGMAFSIIGLLCAFCVKARTPESIKARILEKQQTGKDPIAPKNKLSLDRFILLKGIPVSISLLMLSIPYGATTNFVAMYAREIHLDVPSGFFFTLMAVGMGASRLVAGKKVDQGYIIQCIHIGLYPVILAFFMLSMCRFIAPESMNVAEGMFFAVPLLLGIGFGIIFPAMNTLYINLAPNNQRATATSTYLTAWDVGIGIGIVSSGVIAQHFTFYMVYLIGSILCAISLIFFVRKVTPHYNKNKLR
;
A
#
# COMPACT_ATOMS: atom_id res chain seq x y z
N MET A 1 -24.63 -14.29 -23.81
CA MET A 1 -23.80 -15.15 -22.93
C MET A 1 -22.89 -14.26 -22.08
N LYS A 2 -22.88 -14.44 -20.74
CA LYS A 2 -21.93 -13.72 -19.90
C LYS A 2 -20.52 -14.17 -20.25
N GLU A 3 -19.66 -13.25 -20.68
CA GLU A 3 -18.24 -13.54 -20.98
C GLU A 3 -17.54 -14.11 -19.73
N ARG A 4 -16.73 -15.15 -19.90
CA ARG A 4 -16.05 -15.81 -18.78
C ARG A 4 -14.93 -14.92 -18.22
N LEU A 5 -15.02 -14.56 -16.92
CA LEU A 5 -14.00 -13.79 -16.23
C LEU A 5 -12.78 -14.66 -15.86
N PHE A 6 -13.03 -15.83 -15.28
CA PHE A 6 -11.98 -16.73 -14.81
C PHE A 6 -11.35 -17.53 -15.97
N THR A 7 -10.56 -16.82 -16.79
CA THR A 7 -9.70 -17.43 -17.80
C THR A 7 -8.38 -17.88 -17.17
N ARG A 8 -7.64 -18.78 -17.84
CA ARG A 8 -6.31 -19.20 -17.37
C ARG A 8 -5.37 -18.01 -17.15
N SER A 9 -5.33 -17.06 -18.09
CA SER A 9 -4.50 -15.86 -17.96
C SER A 9 -4.92 -14.98 -16.77
N TYR A 10 -6.22 -14.89 -16.49
CA TYR A 10 -6.71 -14.11 -15.35
C TYR A 10 -6.35 -14.77 -14.02
N ILE A 11 -6.46 -16.11 -13.91
CA ILE A 11 -6.03 -16.83 -12.71
C ILE A 11 -4.52 -16.65 -12.47
N PHE A 12 -3.71 -16.75 -13.53
CA PHE A 12 -2.25 -16.54 -13.42
C PHE A 12 -1.89 -15.12 -13.00
N ILE A 13 -2.58 -14.07 -13.48
CA ILE A 13 -2.29 -12.70 -13.03
C ILE A 13 -2.72 -12.46 -11.58
N LEU A 14 -3.81 -13.07 -11.11
CA LEU A 14 -4.21 -13.03 -9.70
C LEU A 14 -3.18 -13.74 -8.80
N ALA A 15 -2.71 -14.93 -9.20
CA ALA A 15 -1.69 -15.66 -8.47
C ALA A 15 -0.36 -14.89 -8.44
N ALA A 16 0.08 -14.34 -9.58
CA ALA A 16 1.27 -13.50 -9.63
C ALA A 16 1.17 -12.29 -8.71
N ASN A 17 0.02 -11.61 -8.70
CA ASN A 17 -0.22 -10.46 -7.82
C ASN A 17 -0.18 -10.86 -6.33
N PHE A 18 -0.88 -11.92 -5.96
CA PHE A 18 -0.87 -12.43 -4.60
C PHE A 18 0.55 -12.75 -4.11
N LEU A 19 1.32 -13.51 -4.90
CA LEU A 19 2.66 -13.96 -4.55
C LEU A 19 3.66 -12.81 -4.46
N LEU A 20 3.55 -11.79 -5.34
CA LEU A 20 4.35 -10.57 -5.26
C LEU A 20 4.09 -9.83 -3.94
N PHE A 21 2.80 -9.56 -3.65
CA PHE A 21 2.42 -8.84 -2.45
C PHE A 21 2.67 -9.64 -1.18
N PHE A 22 2.54 -10.96 -1.23
CA PHE A 22 2.84 -11.83 -0.09
C PHE A 22 4.33 -11.73 0.28
N GLY A 23 5.25 -11.89 -0.69
CA GLY A 23 6.69 -11.72 -0.45
C GLY A 23 7.04 -10.33 0.08
N PHE A 24 6.38 -9.28 -0.40
CA PHE A 24 6.54 -7.93 0.10
C PHE A 24 6.05 -7.76 1.54
N TRP A 25 4.81 -8.14 1.84
CA TRP A 25 4.21 -7.98 3.16
C TRP A 25 4.88 -8.86 4.23
N LEU A 26 5.42 -10.03 3.82
CA LEU A 26 6.22 -10.89 4.69
C LEU A 26 7.45 -10.15 5.25
N LEU A 27 8.07 -9.29 4.45
CA LEU A 27 9.28 -8.56 4.86
C LEU A 27 8.98 -7.33 5.72
N ILE A 28 7.90 -6.61 5.47
CA ILE A 28 7.65 -5.27 6.03
C ILE A 28 7.87 -5.19 7.55
N PRO A 29 7.23 -6.02 8.39
CA PRO A 29 7.40 -5.95 9.83
C PRO A 29 8.70 -6.59 10.34
N VAL A 30 9.39 -7.37 9.51
CA VAL A 30 10.64 -8.06 9.85
C VAL A 30 11.87 -7.18 9.62
N LEU A 31 11.83 -6.32 8.60
CA LEU A 31 12.97 -5.50 8.24
C LEU A 31 13.49 -4.56 9.34
N PRO A 32 12.65 -3.93 10.19
CA PRO A 32 13.14 -3.15 11.32
C PRO A 32 14.01 -3.97 12.28
N PHE A 33 13.60 -5.21 12.57
CA PHE A 33 14.38 -6.14 13.40
C PHE A 33 15.68 -6.51 12.73
N TYR A 34 15.65 -6.89 11.46
CA TYR A 34 16.84 -7.22 10.68
C TYR A 34 17.88 -6.08 10.69
N LEU A 35 17.44 -4.86 10.45
CA LEU A 35 18.32 -3.69 10.44
C LEU A 35 18.90 -3.40 11.84
N LYS A 36 18.12 -3.58 12.90
CA LYS A 36 18.54 -3.36 14.27
C LYS A 36 19.52 -4.45 14.73
N GLU A 37 19.23 -5.71 14.47
CA GLU A 37 20.01 -6.86 14.94
C GLU A 37 21.27 -7.11 14.10
N THR A 38 21.21 -6.87 12.77
CA THR A 38 22.34 -7.13 11.87
C THR A 38 23.31 -5.95 11.77
N TYR A 39 22.78 -4.72 11.72
CA TYR A 39 23.59 -3.51 11.50
C TYR A 39 23.63 -2.57 12.71
N ASN A 40 23.01 -2.91 13.84
CA ASN A 40 22.89 -2.06 15.02
C ASN A 40 22.36 -0.65 14.70
N CYS A 41 21.43 -0.54 13.76
CA CYS A 41 20.87 0.74 13.34
C CYS A 41 20.02 1.37 14.46
N PRO A 42 20.22 2.67 14.79
CA PRO A 42 19.33 3.39 15.68
C PRO A 42 17.93 3.58 15.03
N GLU A 43 16.89 3.73 15.85
CA GLU A 43 15.49 3.79 15.42
C GLU A 43 15.22 4.87 14.35
N ALA A 44 15.85 6.06 14.48
CA ALA A 44 15.72 7.13 13.49
C ALA A 44 16.24 6.69 12.10
N MET A 45 17.35 5.93 12.08
CA MET A 45 17.93 5.44 10.84
C MET A 45 17.08 4.34 10.20
N LEU A 46 16.42 3.48 11.03
CA LEU A 46 15.46 2.50 10.55
C LEU A 46 14.37 3.17 9.71
N GLY A 47 13.78 4.25 10.24
CA GLY A 47 12.74 5.00 9.53
C GLY A 47 13.20 5.54 8.17
N VAL A 48 14.41 6.11 8.10
CA VAL A 48 14.99 6.63 6.85
C VAL A 48 15.23 5.52 5.83
N ILE A 49 15.84 4.41 6.25
CA ILE A 49 16.16 3.28 5.37
C ILE A 49 14.89 2.63 4.81
N LEU A 50 13.90 2.41 5.67
CA LEU A 50 12.62 1.82 5.26
C LEU A 50 11.84 2.76 4.32
N CYS A 51 11.93 4.08 4.53
CA CYS A 51 11.28 5.07 3.69
C CYS A 51 11.89 5.16 2.27
N CYS A 52 13.16 4.79 2.07
CA CYS A 52 13.80 4.78 0.74
C CYS A 52 12.98 4.01 -0.31
N TYR A 53 12.38 2.88 0.10
CA TYR A 53 11.47 2.11 -0.74
C TYR A 53 10.24 2.93 -1.18
N THR A 54 9.59 3.62 -0.24
CA THR A 54 8.37 4.41 -0.51
C THR A 54 8.69 5.60 -1.40
N VAL A 55 9.77 6.32 -1.12
CA VAL A 55 10.19 7.49 -1.89
C VAL A 55 10.54 7.09 -3.33
N SER A 56 11.38 6.07 -3.50
CA SER A 56 11.78 5.60 -4.84
C SER A 56 10.58 5.08 -5.65
N GLY A 57 9.67 4.35 -5.00
CA GLY A 57 8.43 3.90 -5.60
C GLY A 57 7.51 5.05 -6.05
N LEU A 58 7.40 6.10 -5.22
CA LEU A 58 6.62 7.29 -5.54
C LEU A 58 7.21 8.04 -6.74
N CYS A 59 8.54 8.22 -6.77
CA CYS A 59 9.23 8.91 -7.86
C CYS A 59 9.07 8.19 -9.21
N ILE A 60 9.09 6.85 -9.22
CA ILE A 60 9.00 6.09 -10.47
C ILE A 60 7.58 5.94 -11.02
N ARG A 61 6.52 6.10 -10.22
CA ARG A 61 5.13 5.85 -10.64
C ARG A 61 4.69 6.58 -11.91
N PRO A 62 4.95 7.90 -12.07
CA PRO A 62 4.58 8.60 -13.30
C PRO A 62 5.29 8.02 -14.53
N PHE A 63 6.57 7.65 -14.38
CA PHE A 63 7.36 7.05 -15.45
C PHE A 63 6.91 5.63 -15.79
N SER A 64 6.54 4.84 -14.79
CA SER A 64 6.01 3.48 -14.99
C SER A 64 4.74 3.49 -15.82
N GLY A 65 3.80 4.39 -15.53
CA GLY A 65 2.59 4.58 -16.34
C GLY A 65 2.92 4.92 -17.79
N TYR A 66 3.81 5.90 -18.01
CA TYR A 66 4.26 6.30 -19.35
C TYR A 66 4.91 5.12 -20.11
N LEU A 67 5.77 4.33 -19.45
CA LEU A 67 6.41 3.17 -20.06
C LEU A 67 5.38 2.11 -20.48
N MET A 68 4.39 1.83 -19.62
CA MET A 68 3.32 0.88 -19.90
C MET A 68 2.38 1.31 -21.04
N ASP A 69 2.26 2.62 -21.28
CA ASP A 69 1.49 3.16 -22.38
C ASP A 69 2.28 3.25 -23.68
N LYS A 70 3.61 3.29 -23.60
CA LYS A 70 4.49 3.44 -24.75
C LYS A 70 4.98 2.14 -25.34
N PHE A 71 5.18 1.13 -24.53
CA PHE A 71 5.81 -0.14 -24.91
C PHE A 71 4.88 -1.35 -24.62
N PRO A 72 5.18 -2.53 -25.19
CA PRO A 72 4.47 -3.76 -24.85
C PRO A 72 4.52 -4.02 -23.33
N ARG A 73 3.36 -4.12 -22.72
CA ARG A 73 3.20 -4.13 -21.25
C ARG A 73 3.78 -5.38 -20.59
N LYS A 74 3.55 -6.54 -21.19
CA LYS A 74 3.99 -7.83 -20.61
C LYS A 74 5.50 -7.94 -20.43
N PRO A 75 6.36 -7.62 -21.43
CA PRO A 75 7.81 -7.66 -21.24
C PRO A 75 8.31 -6.78 -20.11
N ILE A 76 7.80 -5.55 -20.01
CA ILE A 76 8.18 -4.60 -18.92
C ILE A 76 7.74 -5.16 -17.58
N TYR A 77 6.51 -5.68 -17.47
CA TYR A 77 5.99 -6.29 -16.26
C TYR A 77 6.87 -7.45 -15.79
N ILE A 78 7.24 -8.37 -16.70
CA ILE A 78 8.10 -9.51 -16.40
C ILE A 78 9.50 -9.06 -15.97
N PHE A 79 10.09 -8.07 -16.67
CA PHE A 79 11.41 -7.54 -16.34
C PHE A 79 11.44 -6.91 -14.94
N CYS A 80 10.46 -6.05 -14.62
CA CYS A 80 10.37 -5.44 -13.30
C CYS A 80 10.09 -6.49 -12.21
N TYR A 81 9.29 -7.51 -12.52
CA TYR A 81 9.03 -8.63 -11.60
C TYR A 81 10.29 -9.45 -11.33
N PHE A 82 11.09 -9.72 -12.38
CA PHE A 82 12.38 -10.39 -12.25
C PHE A 82 13.32 -9.59 -11.32
N ILE A 83 13.38 -8.27 -11.48
CA ILE A 83 14.17 -7.41 -10.57
C ILE A 83 13.66 -7.56 -9.13
N CYS A 84 12.34 -7.52 -8.89
CA CYS A 84 11.78 -7.73 -7.55
C CYS A 84 12.21 -9.06 -6.93
N ALA A 85 12.16 -10.15 -7.70
CA ALA A 85 12.58 -11.47 -7.22
C ALA A 85 14.10 -11.53 -6.94
N SER A 86 14.92 -10.89 -7.79
CA SER A 86 16.37 -10.86 -7.64
C SER A 86 16.85 -10.05 -6.42
N ILE A 87 16.08 -9.05 -5.99
CA ILE A 87 16.43 -8.21 -4.84
C ILE A 87 16.47 -9.01 -3.54
N PHE A 88 15.68 -10.06 -3.39
CA PHE A 88 15.76 -10.93 -2.21
C PHE A 88 17.13 -11.60 -2.09
N LEU A 89 17.72 -12.04 -3.22
CA LEU A 89 19.10 -12.54 -3.26
C LEU A 89 20.09 -11.42 -2.86
N GLY A 90 19.84 -10.20 -3.33
CA GLY A 90 20.63 -9.04 -2.93
C GLY A 90 20.61 -8.79 -1.42
N TYR A 91 19.44 -8.93 -0.77
CA TYR A 91 19.33 -8.78 0.69
C TYR A 91 20.14 -9.84 1.44
N MET A 92 20.21 -11.09 0.96
CA MET A 92 21.02 -12.15 1.56
C MET A 92 22.52 -11.87 1.46
N THR A 93 22.95 -11.18 0.41
CA THR A 93 24.38 -10.84 0.16
C THR A 93 24.76 -9.44 0.62
N ALA A 94 23.87 -8.71 1.28
CA ALA A 94 24.09 -7.35 1.73
C ALA A 94 24.98 -7.31 2.98
N GLY A 95 26.29 -7.44 2.80
CA GLY A 95 27.27 -7.37 3.90
C GLY A 95 27.47 -5.97 4.48
N VAL A 96 27.02 -4.91 3.80
CA VAL A 96 27.12 -3.51 4.25
C VAL A 96 25.80 -2.77 4.10
N LEU A 97 25.52 -1.88 5.06
CA LEU A 97 24.26 -1.14 5.14
C LEU A 97 23.99 -0.30 3.89
N THR A 98 25.01 0.34 3.31
CA THR A 98 24.86 1.17 2.10
C THR A 98 24.32 0.34 0.93
N TRP A 99 24.78 -0.90 0.76
CA TRP A 99 24.27 -1.80 -0.28
C TRP A 99 22.81 -2.17 -0.04
N PHE A 100 22.44 -2.42 1.22
CA PHE A 100 21.05 -2.67 1.59
C PHE A 100 20.12 -1.50 1.25
N ILE A 101 20.56 -0.25 1.52
CA ILE A 101 19.80 0.97 1.17
C ILE A 101 19.57 1.08 -0.34
N ILE A 102 20.60 0.82 -1.15
CA ILE A 102 20.49 0.82 -2.61
C ILE A 102 19.48 -0.24 -3.07
N LEU A 103 19.55 -1.45 -2.52
CA LEU A 103 18.60 -2.52 -2.82
C LEU A 103 17.16 -2.15 -2.40
N ARG A 104 16.99 -1.47 -1.27
CA ARG A 104 15.67 -0.96 -0.85
C ARG A 104 15.09 0.03 -1.84
N ALA A 105 15.89 0.97 -2.33
CA ALA A 105 15.47 1.93 -3.34
C ALA A 105 15.12 1.22 -4.68
N LEU A 106 15.95 0.29 -5.13
CA LEU A 106 15.69 -0.51 -6.33
C LEU A 106 14.43 -1.35 -6.19
N HIS A 107 14.18 -1.92 -4.99
CA HIS A 107 12.95 -2.67 -4.71
C HIS A 107 11.71 -1.78 -4.87
N GLY A 108 11.75 -0.55 -4.34
CA GLY A 108 10.65 0.41 -4.50
C GLY A 108 10.35 0.75 -5.96
N ILE A 109 11.40 0.98 -6.77
CA ILE A 109 11.29 1.22 -8.21
C ILE A 109 10.64 0.04 -8.93
N ALA A 110 11.17 -1.16 -8.72
CA ALA A 110 10.71 -2.37 -9.39
C ALA A 110 9.28 -2.73 -8.97
N PHE A 111 8.99 -2.73 -7.67
CA PHE A 111 7.68 -3.07 -7.13
C PHE A 111 6.58 -2.12 -7.60
N SER A 112 6.82 -0.80 -7.55
CA SER A 112 5.87 0.18 -8.07
C SER A 112 5.60 -0.02 -9.55
N SER A 113 6.61 -0.36 -10.35
CA SER A 113 6.46 -0.63 -11.77
C SER A 113 5.67 -1.91 -12.03
N VAL A 114 5.92 -2.97 -11.25
CA VAL A 114 5.15 -4.23 -11.33
C VAL A 114 3.69 -4.01 -10.96
N THR A 115 3.41 -3.25 -9.91
CA THR A 115 2.01 -3.00 -9.48
C THR A 115 1.22 -2.23 -10.53
N VAL A 116 1.82 -1.22 -11.18
CA VAL A 116 1.22 -0.49 -12.31
C VAL A 116 1.01 -1.43 -13.51
N GLY A 117 2.03 -2.22 -13.87
CA GLY A 117 1.98 -3.16 -14.97
C GLY A 117 0.95 -4.27 -14.77
N GLY A 118 0.88 -4.84 -13.57
CA GLY A 118 -0.07 -5.89 -13.23
C GLY A 118 -1.53 -5.43 -13.28
N ASN A 119 -1.83 -4.24 -12.74
CA ASN A 119 -3.15 -3.62 -12.87
C ASN A 119 -3.54 -3.42 -14.34
N THR A 120 -2.61 -2.90 -15.13
CA THR A 120 -2.85 -2.61 -16.56
C THR A 120 -3.06 -3.90 -17.36
N LEU A 121 -2.24 -4.93 -17.12
CA LEU A 121 -2.40 -6.25 -17.75
C LEU A 121 -3.71 -6.93 -17.34
N CYS A 122 -4.12 -6.81 -16.08
CA CYS A 122 -5.39 -7.33 -15.60
C CYS A 122 -6.56 -6.74 -16.39
N VAL A 123 -6.53 -5.43 -16.65
CA VAL A 123 -7.54 -4.74 -17.48
C VAL A 123 -7.50 -5.20 -18.94
N ASP A 124 -6.30 -5.42 -19.51
CA ASP A 124 -6.13 -5.82 -20.92
C ASP A 124 -6.67 -7.21 -21.22
N ILE A 125 -6.52 -8.16 -20.29
CA ILE A 125 -6.97 -9.53 -20.47
C ILE A 125 -8.43 -9.78 -20.07
N THR A 126 -9.09 -8.74 -19.54
CA THR A 126 -10.46 -8.84 -19.02
C THR A 126 -11.45 -8.18 -19.98
N PRO A 127 -12.64 -8.79 -20.23
CA PRO A 127 -13.69 -8.19 -21.01
C PRO A 127 -14.12 -6.83 -20.47
N SER A 128 -14.40 -5.88 -21.35
CA SER A 128 -14.76 -4.50 -20.98
C SER A 128 -15.96 -4.41 -20.03
N SER A 129 -16.91 -5.33 -20.19
CA SER A 129 -18.15 -5.44 -19.40
C SER A 129 -17.89 -5.90 -17.94
N ARG A 130 -16.70 -6.46 -17.63
CA ARG A 130 -16.39 -7.07 -16.32
C ARG A 130 -15.10 -6.53 -15.67
N ARG A 131 -14.54 -5.43 -16.17
CA ARG A 131 -13.29 -4.84 -15.67
C ARG A 131 -13.34 -4.44 -14.20
N GLY A 132 -14.47 -3.89 -13.76
CA GLY A 132 -14.65 -3.52 -12.34
C GLY A 132 -14.60 -4.73 -11.41
N GLU A 133 -15.30 -5.80 -11.79
CA GLU A 133 -15.28 -7.07 -11.06
C GLU A 133 -13.88 -7.69 -11.02
N ALA A 134 -13.17 -7.67 -12.14
CA ALA A 134 -11.81 -8.16 -12.25
C ALA A 134 -10.83 -7.41 -11.35
N LEU A 135 -10.87 -6.08 -11.35
CA LEU A 135 -10.05 -5.26 -10.47
C LEU A 135 -10.42 -5.46 -8.99
N GLY A 136 -11.68 -5.77 -8.70
CA GLY A 136 -12.12 -6.14 -7.34
C GLY A 136 -11.42 -7.39 -6.83
N TYR A 137 -11.41 -8.48 -7.61
CA TYR A 137 -10.67 -9.70 -7.23
C TYR A 137 -9.16 -9.49 -7.21
N TYR A 138 -8.62 -8.68 -8.13
CA TYR A 138 -7.21 -8.32 -8.14
C TYR A 138 -6.80 -7.58 -6.85
N GLY A 139 -7.62 -6.64 -6.38
CA GLY A 139 -7.43 -5.97 -5.09
C GLY A 139 -7.60 -6.92 -3.90
N LEU A 140 -8.49 -7.92 -4.00
CA LEU A 140 -8.68 -8.92 -2.95
C LEU A 140 -7.42 -9.76 -2.72
N THR A 141 -6.69 -10.12 -3.79
CA THR A 141 -5.42 -10.86 -3.63
C THR A 141 -4.37 -10.07 -2.86
N ASN A 142 -4.29 -8.74 -3.08
CA ASN A 142 -3.41 -7.87 -2.29
C ASN A 142 -3.83 -7.83 -0.81
N ASN A 143 -5.13 -7.69 -0.53
CA ASN A 143 -5.63 -7.67 0.86
C ASN A 143 -5.35 -9.00 1.58
N THR A 144 -5.48 -10.14 0.88
CA THR A 144 -5.16 -11.46 1.44
C THR A 144 -3.65 -11.58 1.73
N ALA A 145 -2.81 -11.08 0.83
CA ALA A 145 -1.36 -11.04 1.04
C ALA A 145 -0.97 -10.14 2.24
N MET A 146 -1.64 -8.99 2.39
CA MET A 146 -1.47 -8.08 3.53
C MET A 146 -1.89 -8.72 4.87
N ALA A 147 -2.87 -9.63 4.84
CA ALA A 147 -3.29 -10.35 6.03
C ALA A 147 -2.29 -11.44 6.45
N LEU A 148 -1.85 -12.25 5.48
CA LEU A 148 -1.07 -13.46 5.73
C LEU A 148 0.44 -13.20 5.74
N GLY A 149 0.93 -12.26 4.93
CA GLY A 149 2.36 -11.97 4.78
C GLY A 149 3.02 -11.58 6.10
N PRO A 150 2.57 -10.52 6.78
CA PRO A 150 3.16 -10.08 8.04
C PRO A 150 3.09 -11.13 9.15
N MET A 151 1.98 -11.87 9.23
CA MET A 151 1.84 -12.98 10.17
C MET A 151 2.90 -14.05 9.93
N THR A 152 3.06 -14.48 8.67
CA THR A 152 4.07 -15.48 8.29
C THR A 152 5.47 -14.94 8.53
N GLY A 153 5.75 -13.69 8.17
CA GLY A 153 7.05 -13.05 8.34
C GLY A 153 7.49 -12.98 9.81
N LEU A 154 6.62 -12.55 10.70
CA LEU A 154 6.92 -12.46 12.13
C LEU A 154 7.01 -13.84 12.78
N PHE A 155 6.14 -14.80 12.42
CA PHE A 155 6.28 -16.18 12.86
C PHE A 155 7.63 -16.77 12.44
N MET A 156 8.07 -16.54 11.21
CA MET A 156 9.37 -16.98 10.74
C MET A 156 10.52 -16.28 11.47
N HIS A 157 10.36 -14.99 11.78
CA HIS A 157 11.38 -14.26 12.54
C HIS A 157 11.67 -14.89 13.90
N ASP A 158 10.64 -15.40 14.58
CA ASP A 158 10.78 -16.01 15.89
C ASP A 158 11.37 -17.45 15.82
N ASN A 159 11.31 -18.12 14.65
CA ASN A 159 11.65 -19.54 14.51
C ASN A 159 12.71 -19.86 13.45
N VAL A 160 13.03 -18.92 12.55
CA VAL A 160 13.89 -19.15 11.39
C VAL A 160 14.86 -17.97 11.22
N SER A 161 16.03 -18.22 10.64
CA SER A 161 17.01 -17.16 10.34
C SER A 161 16.47 -16.14 9.31
N TYR A 162 17.01 -14.93 9.30
CA TYR A 162 16.70 -13.91 8.28
C TYR A 162 16.92 -14.40 6.85
N GLU A 163 17.96 -15.22 6.66
CA GLU A 163 18.26 -15.87 5.39
C GLU A 163 17.10 -16.75 4.90
N GLY A 164 16.53 -17.56 5.81
CA GLY A 164 15.34 -18.37 5.52
C GLY A 164 14.12 -17.54 5.14
N ILE A 165 13.95 -16.35 5.77
CA ILE A 165 12.86 -15.43 5.43
C ILE A 165 13.06 -14.85 4.02
N PHE A 166 14.29 -14.44 3.68
CA PHE A 166 14.60 -13.92 2.34
C PHE A 166 14.45 -15.01 1.26
N ILE A 167 14.89 -16.25 1.53
CA ILE A 167 14.71 -17.40 0.63
C ILE A 167 13.22 -17.64 0.39
N THR A 168 12.40 -17.61 1.43
CA THR A 168 10.95 -17.78 1.32
C THR A 168 10.32 -16.67 0.47
N GLY A 169 10.64 -15.40 0.71
CA GLY A 169 10.18 -14.28 -0.10
C GLY A 169 10.62 -14.39 -1.56
N MET A 170 11.86 -14.84 -1.80
CA MET A 170 12.41 -15.12 -3.14
C MET A 170 11.64 -16.24 -3.82
N ALA A 171 11.38 -17.36 -3.14
CA ALA A 171 10.66 -18.49 -3.69
C ALA A 171 9.23 -18.10 -4.13
N PHE A 172 8.50 -17.39 -3.29
CA PHE A 172 7.18 -16.84 -3.64
C PHE A 172 7.25 -15.89 -4.84
N SER A 173 8.26 -15.01 -4.88
CA SER A 173 8.45 -14.09 -6.00
C SER A 173 8.82 -14.82 -7.30
N ILE A 174 9.62 -15.87 -7.26
CA ILE A 174 9.96 -16.70 -8.44
C ILE A 174 8.71 -17.44 -8.93
N ILE A 175 7.94 -18.07 -8.04
CA ILE A 175 6.69 -18.75 -8.44
C ILE A 175 5.72 -17.74 -9.06
N GLY A 176 5.61 -16.54 -8.49
CA GLY A 176 4.81 -15.46 -9.04
C GLY A 176 5.29 -14.99 -10.41
N LEU A 177 6.61 -14.90 -10.63
CA LEU A 177 7.21 -14.60 -11.93
C LEU A 177 6.87 -15.68 -12.97
N LEU A 178 6.93 -16.96 -12.60
CA LEU A 178 6.52 -18.06 -13.48
C LEU A 178 5.03 -17.96 -13.85
N CYS A 179 4.17 -17.62 -12.88
CA CYS A 179 2.77 -17.33 -13.17
C CYS A 179 2.62 -16.15 -14.14
N ALA A 180 3.41 -15.07 -13.97
CA ALA A 180 3.42 -13.92 -14.86
C ALA A 180 3.82 -14.28 -16.31
N PHE A 181 4.77 -15.17 -16.49
CA PHE A 181 5.14 -15.71 -17.82
C PHE A 181 3.96 -16.44 -18.50
N CYS A 182 3.15 -17.18 -17.74
CA CYS A 182 1.99 -17.90 -18.24
C CYS A 182 0.82 -17.02 -18.68
N VAL A 183 0.80 -15.72 -18.31
CA VAL A 183 -0.24 -14.77 -18.72
C VAL A 183 -0.17 -14.54 -20.23
N LYS A 184 -1.22 -14.87 -20.95
CA LYS A 184 -1.34 -14.59 -22.39
C LYS A 184 -2.01 -13.20 -22.55
N ALA A 185 -1.21 -12.16 -22.67
CA ALA A 185 -1.66 -10.80 -22.95
C ALA A 185 -1.30 -10.43 -24.40
N ARG A 186 -2.28 -9.90 -25.14
CA ARG A 186 -2.04 -9.31 -26.46
C ARG A 186 -1.65 -7.84 -26.28
N THR A 187 -0.67 -7.38 -27.07
CA THR A 187 -0.36 -5.95 -27.10
C THR A 187 -1.57 -5.21 -27.65
N PRO A 188 -2.09 -4.16 -26.97
CA PRO A 188 -3.20 -3.37 -27.45
C PRO A 188 -2.95 -2.84 -28.85
N GLU A 189 -3.98 -2.80 -29.68
CA GLU A 189 -3.90 -2.36 -31.07
C GLU A 189 -3.38 -0.91 -31.21
N SER A 190 -3.74 -0.05 -30.27
CA SER A 190 -3.21 1.31 -30.18
C SER A 190 -1.68 1.37 -30.03
N ILE A 191 -1.10 0.48 -29.23
CA ILE A 191 0.35 0.39 -29.04
C ILE A 191 1.01 -0.21 -30.28
N LYS A 192 0.39 -1.22 -30.90
CA LYS A 192 0.91 -1.82 -32.15
C LYS A 192 0.93 -0.80 -33.28
N ALA A 193 -0.18 -0.09 -33.49
CA ALA A 193 -0.30 0.94 -34.51
C ALA A 193 0.78 2.03 -34.34
N ARG A 194 1.00 2.47 -33.10
CA ARG A 194 2.03 3.44 -32.77
C ARG A 194 3.46 2.95 -33.03
N ILE A 195 3.76 1.70 -32.71
CA ILE A 195 5.07 1.11 -33.00
C ILE A 195 5.31 1.05 -34.50
N LEU A 196 4.30 0.64 -35.27
CA LEU A 196 4.34 0.59 -36.73
C LEU A 196 4.53 1.98 -37.34
N GLU A 197 3.77 2.97 -36.90
CA GLU A 197 3.87 4.35 -37.39
C GLU A 197 5.25 4.96 -37.08
N LYS A 198 5.79 4.70 -35.89
CA LYS A 198 7.16 5.12 -35.53
C LYS A 198 8.23 4.45 -36.39
N GLN A 199 8.04 3.17 -36.74
CA GLN A 199 8.96 2.46 -37.65
C GLN A 199 8.90 3.00 -39.07
N GLN A 200 7.72 3.44 -39.53
CA GLN A 200 7.52 3.99 -40.89
C GLN A 200 7.93 5.45 -41.02
N THR A 201 7.65 6.29 -40.00
CA THR A 201 7.83 7.75 -40.08
C THR A 201 9.06 8.28 -39.36
N GLY A 202 9.73 7.46 -38.53
CA GLY A 202 10.81 7.87 -37.64
C GLY A 202 10.38 8.83 -36.51
N LYS A 203 9.13 9.31 -36.51
CA LYS A 203 8.58 10.25 -35.50
C LYS A 203 7.63 9.55 -34.53
N ASP A 204 7.68 9.95 -33.27
CA ASP A 204 6.73 9.44 -32.27
C ASP A 204 5.43 10.26 -32.35
N PRO A 205 4.27 9.68 -32.78
CA PRO A 205 3.04 10.42 -33.00
C PRO A 205 2.43 11.04 -31.73
N ILE A 206 2.90 10.63 -30.55
CA ILE A 206 2.47 11.19 -29.26
C ILE A 206 3.64 11.95 -28.60
N ALA A 207 4.35 12.80 -29.34
CA ALA A 207 5.13 13.85 -28.69
C ALA A 207 4.12 14.80 -28.02
N PRO A 208 4.25 15.09 -26.71
CA PRO A 208 3.27 15.91 -26.00
C PRO A 208 3.28 17.32 -26.60
N LYS A 209 2.24 17.65 -27.37
CA LYS A 209 2.02 18.98 -27.97
C LYS A 209 1.63 20.06 -26.94
N ASN A 210 1.50 19.73 -25.65
CA ASN A 210 0.98 20.63 -24.64
C ASN A 210 1.88 20.73 -23.41
N LYS A 211 2.04 21.97 -22.93
CA LYS A 211 2.73 22.36 -21.70
C LYS A 211 2.41 21.42 -20.54
N LEU A 212 3.43 21.04 -19.76
CA LEU A 212 3.30 20.35 -18.49
C LEU A 212 2.42 21.19 -17.55
N SER A 213 1.18 20.81 -17.37
CA SER A 213 0.26 21.40 -16.39
C SER A 213 0.16 20.47 -15.19
N LEU A 214 0.27 21.01 -13.98
CA LEU A 214 0.15 20.25 -12.72
C LEU A 214 -1.20 19.53 -12.62
N ASP A 215 -2.27 20.08 -13.20
CA ASP A 215 -3.61 19.47 -13.25
C ASP A 215 -3.66 18.09 -13.93
N ARG A 216 -2.63 17.74 -14.71
CA ARG A 216 -2.51 16.40 -15.32
C ARG A 216 -2.02 15.34 -14.35
N PHE A 217 -1.29 15.76 -13.33
CA PHE A 217 -0.64 14.85 -12.37
C PHE A 217 -1.32 14.83 -11.01
N ILE A 218 -1.91 15.94 -10.61
CA ILE A 218 -2.54 16.12 -9.30
C ILE A 218 -3.91 16.78 -9.48
N LEU A 219 -4.94 16.19 -8.90
CA LEU A 219 -6.27 16.80 -8.82
C LEU A 219 -6.27 17.93 -7.79
N LEU A 220 -6.14 19.19 -8.22
CA LEU A 220 -6.06 20.35 -7.32
C LEU A 220 -7.27 20.46 -6.36
N LYS A 221 -8.48 20.14 -6.84
CA LYS A 221 -9.69 20.09 -6.00
C LYS A 221 -9.61 18.99 -4.92
N GLY A 222 -8.73 18.01 -5.07
CA GLY A 222 -8.47 16.95 -4.11
C GLY A 222 -7.52 17.33 -2.96
N ILE A 223 -6.82 18.47 -3.04
CA ILE A 223 -5.80 18.87 -2.05
C ILE A 223 -6.35 18.89 -0.61
N PRO A 224 -7.50 19.50 -0.29
CA PRO A 224 -8.03 19.45 1.08
C PRO A 224 -8.27 18.02 1.58
N VAL A 225 -8.72 17.14 0.69
CA VAL A 225 -8.92 15.72 1.00
C VAL A 225 -7.58 15.02 1.24
N SER A 226 -6.55 15.38 0.44
CA SER A 226 -5.20 14.84 0.57
C SER A 226 -4.57 15.15 1.92
N ILE A 227 -4.79 16.35 2.46
CA ILE A 227 -4.30 16.74 3.80
C ILE A 227 -4.92 15.86 4.89
N SER A 228 -6.24 15.64 4.85
CA SER A 228 -6.93 14.74 5.79
C SER A 228 -6.42 13.31 5.68
N LEU A 229 -6.27 12.80 4.45
CA LEU A 229 -5.80 11.46 4.18
C LEU A 229 -4.34 11.26 4.64
N LEU A 230 -3.49 12.25 4.43
CA LEU A 230 -2.09 12.25 4.87
C LEU A 230 -1.99 12.12 6.40
N MET A 231 -2.81 12.85 7.15
CA MET A 231 -2.85 12.74 8.62
C MET A 231 -3.24 11.34 9.10
N LEU A 232 -4.05 10.60 8.33
CA LEU A 232 -4.45 9.22 8.65
C LEU A 232 -3.37 8.19 8.25
N SER A 233 -2.68 8.44 7.13
CA SER A 233 -1.68 7.51 6.61
C SER A 233 -0.36 7.56 7.37
N ILE A 234 -0.05 8.65 8.07
CA ILE A 234 1.14 8.75 8.95
C ILE A 234 1.14 7.64 10.03
N PRO A 235 0.16 7.56 10.94
CA PRO A 235 0.17 6.51 11.95
C PRO A 235 -0.06 5.11 11.39
N TYR A 236 -0.70 4.98 10.23
CA TYR A 236 -0.79 3.70 9.54
C TYR A 236 0.58 3.20 9.09
N GLY A 237 1.43 4.06 8.52
CA GLY A 237 2.80 3.75 8.13
C GLY A 237 3.67 3.33 9.31
N ALA A 238 3.51 4.00 10.46
CA ALA A 238 4.13 3.63 11.73
C ALA A 238 3.74 2.20 12.14
N THR A 239 2.44 1.91 12.11
CA THR A 239 1.88 0.62 12.57
C THR A 239 2.37 -0.52 11.71
N THR A 240 2.34 -0.39 10.39
CA THR A 240 2.75 -1.47 9.48
C THR A 240 4.22 -1.87 9.61
N ASN A 241 5.07 -0.96 10.06
CA ASN A 241 6.51 -1.21 10.20
C ASN A 241 6.94 -1.49 11.65
N PHE A 242 6.35 -0.84 12.64
CA PHE A 242 6.91 -0.82 13.99
C PHE A 242 6.01 -1.40 15.09
N VAL A 243 4.77 -1.83 14.79
CA VAL A 243 3.88 -2.36 15.83
C VAL A 243 4.43 -3.61 16.52
N ALA A 244 5.14 -4.47 15.79
CA ALA A 244 5.78 -5.64 16.37
C ALA A 244 6.97 -5.28 17.28
N MET A 245 7.75 -4.25 16.89
CA MET A 245 8.81 -3.72 17.75
C MET A 245 8.24 -3.11 19.03
N TYR A 246 7.12 -2.39 18.91
CA TYR A 246 6.43 -1.83 20.06
C TYR A 246 5.91 -2.91 21.02
N ALA A 247 5.31 -3.98 20.51
CA ALA A 247 4.88 -5.10 21.34
C ALA A 247 6.05 -5.69 22.15
N ARG A 248 7.22 -5.85 21.53
CA ARG A 248 8.44 -6.30 22.21
C ARG A 248 8.98 -5.27 23.20
N GLU A 249 8.93 -3.96 22.89
CA GLU A 249 9.35 -2.89 23.79
C GLU A 249 8.59 -2.90 25.11
N ILE A 250 7.27 -3.19 25.07
CA ILE A 250 6.42 -3.24 26.27
C ILE A 250 6.28 -4.67 26.83
N HIS A 251 7.11 -5.61 26.36
CA HIS A 251 7.19 -6.99 26.82
C HIS A 251 5.89 -7.78 26.71
N LEU A 252 5.04 -7.50 25.71
CA LEU A 252 3.85 -8.32 25.44
C LEU A 252 4.28 -9.69 24.92
N ASP A 253 3.82 -10.75 25.59
CA ASP A 253 4.05 -12.14 25.16
C ASP A 253 2.93 -12.59 24.19
N VAL A 254 2.87 -11.90 23.03
CA VAL A 254 1.86 -12.14 22.01
C VAL A 254 2.48 -12.37 20.64
N PRO A 255 1.92 -13.29 19.84
CA PRO A 255 2.35 -13.44 18.45
C PRO A 255 1.88 -12.22 17.65
N SER A 256 2.72 -11.19 17.59
CA SER A 256 2.40 -9.87 16.99
C SER A 256 1.99 -9.95 15.51
N GLY A 257 2.27 -11.07 14.83
CA GLY A 257 1.79 -11.34 13.47
C GLY A 257 0.27 -11.39 13.34
N PHE A 258 -0.44 -11.86 14.38
CA PHE A 258 -1.91 -11.87 14.39
C PHE A 258 -2.54 -10.46 14.34
N PHE A 259 -1.79 -9.43 14.73
CA PHE A 259 -2.22 -8.04 14.59
C PHE A 259 -2.69 -7.73 13.16
N PHE A 260 -1.89 -8.10 12.18
CA PHE A 260 -2.20 -7.83 10.76
C PHE A 260 -3.36 -8.69 10.25
N THR A 261 -3.47 -9.93 10.71
CA THR A 261 -4.58 -10.82 10.35
C THR A 261 -5.90 -10.27 10.88
N LEU A 262 -5.95 -9.87 12.16
CA LEU A 262 -7.15 -9.27 12.75
C LEU A 262 -7.51 -7.94 12.08
N MET A 263 -6.52 -7.12 11.74
CA MET A 263 -6.74 -5.88 10.99
C MET A 263 -7.36 -6.17 9.61
N ALA A 264 -6.88 -7.19 8.91
CA ALA A 264 -7.44 -7.57 7.61
C ALA A 264 -8.85 -8.15 7.72
N VAL A 265 -9.15 -8.93 8.77
CA VAL A 265 -10.51 -9.41 9.05
C VAL A 265 -11.47 -8.25 9.30
N GLY A 266 -11.09 -7.29 10.16
CA GLY A 266 -11.87 -6.08 10.41
C GLY A 266 -12.10 -5.26 9.14
N MET A 267 -11.06 -5.12 8.31
CA MET A 267 -11.12 -4.39 7.04
C MET A 267 -12.03 -5.10 6.02
N GLY A 268 -11.96 -6.42 5.91
CA GLY A 268 -12.80 -7.21 5.01
C GLY A 268 -14.28 -7.14 5.41
N ALA A 269 -14.57 -7.35 6.70
CA ALA A 269 -15.93 -7.31 7.22
C ALA A 269 -16.59 -5.94 7.04
N SER A 270 -15.86 -4.87 7.36
CA SER A 270 -16.40 -3.50 7.26
C SER A 270 -16.61 -3.05 5.82
N ARG A 271 -15.77 -3.47 4.86
CA ARG A 271 -15.93 -3.14 3.42
C ARG A 271 -17.23 -3.67 2.83
N LEU A 272 -17.70 -4.83 3.26
CA LEU A 272 -18.96 -5.41 2.78
C LEU A 272 -20.17 -4.52 3.12
N VAL A 273 -20.14 -3.88 4.28
CA VAL A 273 -21.21 -2.98 4.73
C VAL A 273 -21.00 -1.57 4.15
N ALA A 274 -19.77 -1.05 4.23
CA ALA A 274 -19.43 0.30 3.81
C ALA A 274 -19.61 0.50 2.31
N GLY A 275 -19.24 -0.48 1.49
CA GLY A 275 -19.37 -0.40 0.03
C GLY A 275 -20.79 -0.05 -0.39
N LYS A 276 -21.79 -0.77 0.14
CA LYS A 276 -23.21 -0.50 -0.15
C LYS A 276 -23.66 0.91 0.27
N LYS A 277 -23.17 1.40 1.41
CA LYS A 277 -23.50 2.74 1.91
C LYS A 277 -22.84 3.85 1.08
N VAL A 278 -21.60 3.64 0.66
CA VAL A 278 -20.87 4.55 -0.24
C VAL A 278 -21.58 4.66 -1.58
N ASP A 279 -22.04 3.53 -2.16
CA ASP A 279 -22.78 3.49 -3.42
C ASP A 279 -24.15 4.19 -3.31
N GLN A 280 -24.74 4.20 -2.11
CA GLN A 280 -25.97 4.95 -1.80
C GLN A 280 -25.74 6.46 -1.59
N GLY A 281 -24.49 6.95 -1.69
CA GLY A 281 -24.14 8.36 -1.56
C GLY A 281 -23.78 8.82 -0.12
N TYR A 282 -23.76 7.92 0.88
CA TYR A 282 -23.41 8.23 2.27
C TYR A 282 -21.89 8.36 2.50
N ILE A 283 -21.15 8.93 1.53
CA ILE A 283 -19.68 8.98 1.53
C ILE A 283 -19.13 9.70 2.76
N ILE A 284 -19.64 10.90 3.03
CA ILE A 284 -19.20 11.76 4.15
C ILE A 284 -19.48 11.07 5.49
N GLN A 285 -20.67 10.50 5.66
CA GLN A 285 -21.04 9.79 6.89
C GLN A 285 -20.19 8.56 7.12
N CYS A 286 -19.87 7.80 6.06
CA CYS A 286 -18.97 6.65 6.15
C CYS A 286 -17.59 7.07 6.63
N ILE A 287 -17.02 8.16 6.10
CA ILE A 287 -15.71 8.65 6.54
C ILE A 287 -15.74 9.08 7.99
N HIS A 288 -16.77 9.82 8.42
CA HIS A 288 -16.93 10.22 9.83
C HIS A 288 -16.97 8.99 10.76
N ILE A 289 -17.84 8.02 10.46
CA ILE A 289 -18.01 6.81 11.27
C ILE A 289 -16.70 6.01 11.32
N GLY A 290 -15.97 5.91 10.19
CA GLY A 290 -14.71 5.19 10.14
C GLY A 290 -13.57 5.85 10.92
N LEU A 291 -13.60 7.18 11.11
CA LEU A 291 -12.55 7.91 11.85
C LEU A 291 -12.58 7.63 13.36
N TYR A 292 -13.75 7.44 13.97
CA TYR A 292 -13.85 7.19 15.42
C TYR A 292 -13.10 5.91 15.87
N PRO A 293 -13.30 4.73 15.26
CA PRO A 293 -12.57 3.54 15.66
C PRO A 293 -11.06 3.67 15.41
N VAL A 294 -10.62 4.42 14.38
CA VAL A 294 -9.19 4.66 14.13
C VAL A 294 -8.57 5.51 15.24
N ILE A 295 -9.24 6.60 15.66
CA ILE A 295 -8.77 7.46 16.76
C ILE A 295 -8.68 6.66 18.05
N LEU A 296 -9.74 5.90 18.37
CA LEU A 296 -9.79 5.07 19.58
C LEU A 296 -8.69 4.00 19.56
N ALA A 297 -8.47 3.36 18.42
CA ALA A 297 -7.48 2.30 18.28
C ALA A 297 -6.06 2.82 18.53
N PHE A 298 -5.66 3.95 17.95
CA PHE A 298 -4.35 4.54 18.20
C PHE A 298 -4.19 5.02 19.64
N PHE A 299 -5.25 5.56 20.24
CA PHE A 299 -5.23 5.90 21.65
C PHE A 299 -5.05 4.67 22.55
N MET A 300 -5.83 3.61 22.33
CA MET A 300 -5.69 2.35 23.05
C MET A 300 -4.29 1.76 22.87
N LEU A 301 -3.75 1.78 21.66
CA LEU A 301 -2.41 1.27 21.39
C LEU A 301 -1.35 2.04 22.21
N SER A 302 -1.47 3.37 22.31
CA SER A 302 -0.56 4.16 23.13
C SER A 302 -0.67 3.86 24.62
N MET A 303 -1.88 3.51 25.10
CA MET A 303 -2.13 3.20 26.52
C MET A 303 -1.61 1.82 26.93
N CYS A 304 -1.35 0.89 26.00
CA CYS A 304 -0.83 -0.44 26.32
C CYS A 304 0.45 -0.37 27.17
N ARG A 305 1.34 0.62 26.95
CA ARG A 305 2.57 0.81 27.73
C ARG A 305 2.29 1.02 29.22
N PHE A 306 1.25 1.78 29.57
CA PHE A 306 0.92 2.11 30.94
C PHE A 306 0.14 1.00 31.64
N ILE A 307 -0.59 0.21 30.86
CA ILE A 307 -1.42 -0.87 31.38
C ILE A 307 -0.62 -2.17 31.54
N ALA A 308 0.37 -2.44 30.67
CA ALA A 308 1.15 -3.67 30.71
C ALA A 308 1.83 -3.94 32.07
N PRO A 309 2.43 -2.95 32.78
CA PRO A 309 3.00 -3.17 34.10
C PRO A 309 1.98 -3.50 35.19
N GLU A 310 0.74 -3.04 35.05
CA GLU A 310 -0.35 -3.26 36.03
C GLU A 310 -1.09 -4.57 35.77
N SER A 311 -1.36 -4.85 34.48
CA SER A 311 -2.08 -6.06 34.07
C SER A 311 -1.73 -6.43 32.65
N MET A 312 -0.83 -7.39 32.48
CA MET A 312 -0.39 -7.91 31.18
C MET A 312 -1.58 -8.44 30.36
N ASN A 313 -2.47 -9.22 30.95
CA ASN A 313 -3.64 -9.77 30.25
C ASN A 313 -4.56 -8.70 29.65
N VAL A 314 -4.74 -7.57 30.37
CA VAL A 314 -5.54 -6.45 29.85
C VAL A 314 -4.82 -5.75 28.70
N ALA A 315 -3.50 -5.54 28.80
CA ALA A 315 -2.70 -4.95 27.73
C ALA A 315 -2.70 -5.82 26.47
N GLU A 316 -2.58 -7.14 26.61
CA GLU A 316 -2.68 -8.11 25.51
C GLU A 316 -4.07 -8.10 24.87
N GLY A 317 -5.13 -8.12 25.67
CA GLY A 317 -6.50 -7.99 25.18
C GLY A 317 -6.73 -6.70 24.39
N MET A 318 -6.19 -5.58 24.88
CA MET A 318 -6.22 -4.30 24.16
C MET A 318 -5.42 -4.36 22.86
N PHE A 319 -4.22 -4.95 22.88
CA PHE A 319 -3.38 -5.09 21.70
C PHE A 319 -4.07 -5.89 20.59
N PHE A 320 -4.87 -6.91 20.92
CA PHE A 320 -5.68 -7.66 19.95
C PHE A 320 -6.98 -6.96 19.53
N ALA A 321 -7.56 -6.10 20.37
CA ALA A 321 -8.74 -5.31 20.01
C ALA A 321 -8.40 -4.19 19.01
N VAL A 322 -7.23 -3.57 19.15
CA VAL A 322 -6.76 -2.46 18.31
C VAL A 322 -6.79 -2.77 16.82
N PRO A 323 -6.22 -3.88 16.31
CA PRO A 323 -6.21 -4.15 14.87
C PRO A 323 -7.61 -4.37 14.30
N LEU A 324 -8.55 -4.92 15.07
CA LEU A 324 -9.95 -5.01 14.63
C LEU A 324 -10.56 -3.63 14.44
N LEU A 325 -10.35 -2.71 15.38
CA LEU A 325 -10.82 -1.32 15.28
C LEU A 325 -10.16 -0.58 14.11
N LEU A 326 -8.83 -0.70 13.93
CA LEU A 326 -8.12 -0.15 12.79
C LEU A 326 -8.66 -0.71 11.47
N GLY A 327 -8.86 -2.04 11.42
CA GLY A 327 -9.41 -2.71 10.25
C GLY A 327 -10.81 -2.22 9.91
N ILE A 328 -11.71 -2.12 10.88
CA ILE A 328 -13.07 -1.58 10.69
C ILE A 328 -12.99 -0.16 10.18
N GLY A 329 -12.21 0.71 10.82
CA GLY A 329 -12.09 2.11 10.43
C GLY A 329 -11.54 2.31 9.03
N PHE A 330 -10.38 1.75 8.73
CA PHE A 330 -9.75 1.87 7.41
C PHE A 330 -10.52 1.13 6.31
N GLY A 331 -11.19 0.02 6.64
CA GLY A 331 -12.04 -0.69 5.70
C GLY A 331 -13.24 0.14 5.22
N ILE A 332 -13.76 1.04 6.07
CA ILE A 332 -14.79 2.02 5.72
C ILE A 332 -14.19 3.23 5.00
N ILE A 333 -13.08 3.79 5.51
CA ILE A 333 -12.49 5.03 5.03
C ILE A 333 -11.94 4.89 3.61
N PHE A 334 -11.22 3.82 3.29
CA PHE A 334 -10.53 3.67 2.01
C PHE A 334 -11.45 3.76 0.79
N PRO A 335 -12.54 2.96 0.68
CA PRO A 335 -13.43 3.06 -0.47
C PRO A 335 -14.18 4.41 -0.50
N ALA A 336 -14.56 4.94 0.66
CA ALA A 336 -15.26 6.21 0.75
C ALA A 336 -14.37 7.39 0.30
N MET A 337 -13.11 7.45 0.75
CA MET A 337 -12.15 8.47 0.32
C MET A 337 -11.87 8.39 -1.18
N ASN A 338 -11.61 7.19 -1.72
CA ASN A 338 -11.39 7.03 -3.16
C ASN A 338 -12.59 7.52 -3.99
N THR A 339 -13.81 7.17 -3.56
CA THR A 339 -15.03 7.63 -4.22
C THR A 339 -15.19 9.15 -4.13
N LEU A 340 -14.84 9.75 -2.99
CA LEU A 340 -14.84 11.19 -2.80
C LEU A 340 -13.92 11.91 -3.81
N TYR A 341 -12.70 11.43 -4.01
CA TYR A 341 -11.78 11.97 -5.02
C TYR A 341 -12.34 11.83 -6.43
N ILE A 342 -12.93 10.67 -6.78
CA ILE A 342 -13.52 10.44 -8.09
C ILE A 342 -14.70 11.40 -8.35
N ASN A 343 -15.49 11.70 -7.32
CA ASN A 343 -16.63 12.61 -7.44
C ASN A 343 -16.23 14.09 -7.57
N LEU A 344 -15.03 14.46 -7.14
CA LEU A 344 -14.45 15.81 -7.35
C LEU A 344 -13.85 15.98 -8.76
N ALA A 345 -13.62 14.87 -9.48
CA ALA A 345 -12.94 14.87 -10.77
C ALA A 345 -13.92 14.79 -11.94
N PRO A 346 -13.68 15.55 -13.02
CA PRO A 346 -14.38 15.35 -14.29
C PRO A 346 -14.08 13.96 -14.87
N ASN A 347 -14.93 13.50 -15.80
CA ASN A 347 -14.86 12.14 -16.35
C ASN A 347 -13.50 11.78 -16.96
N ASN A 348 -12.82 12.75 -17.55
CA ASN A 348 -11.50 12.59 -18.19
C ASN A 348 -10.31 12.65 -17.20
N GLN A 349 -10.56 12.93 -15.90
CA GLN A 349 -9.53 13.03 -14.87
C GLN A 349 -9.69 12.03 -13.72
N ARG A 350 -10.51 10.99 -13.87
CA ARG A 350 -10.72 9.97 -12.83
C ARG A 350 -9.42 9.23 -12.45
N ALA A 351 -8.58 8.93 -13.43
CA ALA A 351 -7.28 8.32 -13.19
C ALA A 351 -6.36 9.25 -12.38
N THR A 352 -6.35 10.55 -12.70
CA THR A 352 -5.62 11.57 -11.93
C THR A 352 -6.15 11.67 -10.50
N ALA A 353 -7.45 11.57 -10.28
CA ALA A 353 -8.05 11.57 -8.95
C ALA A 353 -7.57 10.38 -8.10
N THR A 354 -7.63 9.17 -8.66
CA THR A 354 -7.13 7.97 -7.98
C THR A 354 -5.62 8.04 -7.75
N SER A 355 -4.85 8.56 -8.71
CA SER A 355 -3.41 8.77 -8.53
C SER A 355 -3.11 9.76 -7.40
N THR A 356 -3.85 10.87 -7.32
CA THR A 356 -3.70 11.87 -6.23
C THR A 356 -4.02 11.25 -4.87
N TYR A 357 -5.08 10.44 -4.79
CA TYR A 357 -5.43 9.67 -3.59
C TYR A 357 -4.28 8.76 -3.14
N LEU A 358 -3.76 7.93 -4.05
CA LEU A 358 -2.67 6.99 -3.74
C LEU A 358 -1.37 7.71 -3.39
N THR A 359 -1.06 8.81 -4.08
CA THR A 359 0.13 9.64 -3.78
C THR A 359 0.06 10.23 -2.38
N ALA A 360 -1.08 10.81 -2.00
CA ALA A 360 -1.27 11.36 -0.65
C ALA A 360 -1.13 10.27 0.42
N TRP A 361 -1.67 9.08 0.16
CA TRP A 361 -1.54 7.93 1.05
C TRP A 361 -0.09 7.50 1.23
N ASP A 362 0.67 7.31 0.14
CA ASP A 362 2.06 6.86 0.20
C ASP A 362 3.00 7.91 0.80
N VAL A 363 2.78 9.20 0.52
CA VAL A 363 3.54 10.29 1.15
C VAL A 363 3.34 10.26 2.67
N GLY A 364 2.10 10.10 3.13
CA GLY A 364 1.84 10.00 4.56
C GLY A 364 2.46 8.76 5.20
N ILE A 365 2.42 7.59 4.54
CA ILE A 365 3.13 6.39 5.01
C ILE A 365 4.63 6.69 5.13
N GLY A 366 5.26 7.28 4.12
CA GLY A 366 6.68 7.62 4.15
C GLY A 366 7.04 8.57 5.30
N ILE A 367 6.27 9.64 5.48
CA ILE A 367 6.44 10.57 6.62
C ILE A 367 6.26 9.81 7.94
N GLY A 368 5.26 8.93 8.03
CA GLY A 368 4.98 8.12 9.21
C GLY A 368 6.14 7.21 9.60
N ILE A 369 6.74 6.52 8.64
CA ILE A 369 7.88 5.63 8.88
C ILE A 369 9.09 6.41 9.40
N VAL A 370 9.44 7.54 8.76
CA VAL A 370 10.59 8.36 9.18
C VAL A 370 10.35 9.01 10.54
N SER A 371 9.21 9.69 10.71
CA SER A 371 8.91 10.37 11.97
C SER A 371 8.81 9.40 13.15
N SER A 372 8.27 8.20 12.92
CA SER A 372 8.17 7.18 13.97
C SER A 372 9.54 6.71 14.46
N GLY A 373 10.49 6.48 13.55
CA GLY A 373 11.85 6.13 13.93
C GLY A 373 12.52 7.22 14.78
N VAL A 374 12.36 8.49 14.39
CA VAL A 374 12.90 9.64 15.14
C VAL A 374 12.23 9.78 16.50
N ILE A 375 10.90 9.71 16.57
CA ILE A 375 10.16 9.84 17.83
C ILE A 375 10.49 8.67 18.76
N ALA A 376 10.53 7.44 18.25
CA ALA A 376 10.84 6.26 19.05
C ALA A 376 12.25 6.31 19.65
N GLN A 377 13.22 6.85 18.94
CA GLN A 377 14.58 7.01 19.43
C GLN A 377 14.68 7.94 20.65
N HIS A 378 13.84 8.99 20.72
CA HIS A 378 13.90 9.98 21.80
C HIS A 378 12.90 9.74 22.93
N PHE A 379 11.72 9.15 22.59
CA PHE A 379 10.57 9.06 23.48
C PHE A 379 10.00 7.65 23.66
N THR A 380 10.26 6.71 22.78
CA THR A 380 9.63 5.38 22.71
C THR A 380 8.38 5.32 21.81
N PHE A 381 7.96 4.10 21.44
CA PHE A 381 6.88 3.91 20.45
C PHE A 381 5.48 4.33 20.96
N TYR A 382 5.20 4.35 22.27
CA TYR A 382 3.88 4.79 22.74
C TYR A 382 3.57 6.23 22.31
N MET A 383 4.58 7.10 22.28
CA MET A 383 4.44 8.49 21.84
C MET A 383 4.07 8.59 20.36
N VAL A 384 4.61 7.69 19.52
CA VAL A 384 4.26 7.59 18.10
C VAL A 384 2.75 7.36 17.93
N TYR A 385 2.19 6.43 18.70
CA TYR A 385 0.77 6.09 18.62
C TYR A 385 -0.12 7.16 19.28
N LEU A 386 0.33 7.82 20.34
CA LEU A 386 -0.37 8.95 20.94
C LEU A 386 -0.47 10.11 19.96
N ILE A 387 0.64 10.49 19.33
CA ILE A 387 0.66 11.53 18.27
C ILE A 387 -0.22 11.08 17.11
N GLY A 388 -0.18 9.80 16.74
CA GLY A 388 -1.05 9.22 15.71
C GLY A 388 -2.53 9.39 16.02
N SER A 389 -2.96 9.15 17.26
CA SER A 389 -4.34 9.39 17.71
C SER A 389 -4.73 10.87 17.60
N ILE A 390 -3.85 11.76 18.04
CA ILE A 390 -4.06 13.22 17.95
C ILE A 390 -4.18 13.67 16.49
N LEU A 391 -3.29 13.19 15.61
CA LEU A 391 -3.35 13.49 14.17
C LEU A 391 -4.68 13.02 13.55
N CYS A 392 -5.15 11.82 13.89
CA CYS A 392 -6.44 11.32 13.42
C CYS A 392 -7.62 12.16 13.95
N ALA A 393 -7.56 12.64 15.21
CA ALA A 393 -8.57 13.55 15.77
C ALA A 393 -8.55 14.92 15.06
N ILE A 394 -7.37 15.46 14.78
CA ILE A 394 -7.20 16.69 13.98
C ILE A 394 -7.74 16.47 12.57
N SER A 395 -7.47 15.32 11.96
CA SER A 395 -8.01 14.94 10.64
C SER A 395 -9.55 14.94 10.65
N LEU A 396 -10.19 14.40 11.70
CA LEU A 396 -11.65 14.43 11.86
C LEU A 396 -12.18 15.86 11.89
N ILE A 397 -11.59 16.72 12.73
CA ILE A 397 -12.00 18.14 12.84
C ILE A 397 -11.80 18.86 11.49
N PHE A 398 -10.66 18.64 10.84
CA PHE A 398 -10.35 19.23 9.55
C PHE A 398 -11.30 18.71 8.46
N PHE A 399 -11.61 17.42 8.47
CA PHE A 399 -12.55 16.81 7.53
C PHE A 399 -13.94 17.43 7.65
N VAL A 400 -14.46 17.57 8.89
CA VAL A 400 -15.77 18.16 9.14
C VAL A 400 -15.81 19.63 8.72
N ARG A 401 -14.79 20.43 9.13
CA ARG A 401 -14.81 21.90 8.96
C ARG A 401 -14.35 22.38 7.58
N LYS A 402 -13.49 21.64 6.90
CA LYS A 402 -12.88 22.06 5.63
C LYS A 402 -13.22 21.13 4.46
N VAL A 403 -13.06 19.81 4.62
CA VAL A 403 -13.27 18.87 3.52
C VAL A 403 -14.74 18.72 3.17
N THR A 404 -15.62 18.56 4.15
CA THR A 404 -17.06 18.37 3.93
C THR A 404 -17.70 19.57 3.21
N PRO A 405 -17.51 20.83 3.61
CA PRO A 405 -18.04 21.98 2.87
C PRO A 405 -17.44 22.11 1.47
N HIS A 406 -16.11 21.86 1.34
CA HIS A 406 -15.42 21.90 0.06
C HIS A 406 -15.99 20.84 -0.91
N TYR A 407 -16.20 19.62 -0.43
CA TYR A 407 -16.79 18.54 -1.22
C TYR A 407 -18.20 18.87 -1.68
N ASN A 408 -19.07 19.33 -0.76
CA ASN A 408 -20.45 19.67 -1.08
C ASN A 408 -20.56 20.78 -2.13
N LYS A 409 -19.61 21.74 -2.12
CA LYS A 409 -19.52 22.83 -3.11
C LYS A 409 -18.98 22.39 -4.47
N ASN A 410 -18.04 21.43 -4.50
CA ASN A 410 -17.27 21.10 -5.70
C ASN A 410 -17.56 19.73 -6.28
N LYS A 411 -18.40 18.88 -5.63
CA LYS A 411 -18.77 17.56 -6.16
C LYS A 411 -19.48 17.70 -7.50
N LEU A 412 -19.13 16.83 -8.42
CA LEU A 412 -19.72 16.77 -9.78
C LEU A 412 -20.79 15.68 -9.89
N ARG A 413 -20.95 14.85 -8.84
CA ARG A 413 -21.88 13.72 -8.77
C ARG A 413 -22.37 13.51 -7.37
#